data_8f7e82e514917bdde3a2b60fc4efb037
#
_entry.id   8f7e82e514917bdde3a2b60fc4efb037
#
_cell.length_a   1.000
_cell.length_b   1.000
_cell.length_c   1.000
_cell.angle_alpha   90.00
_cell.angle_beta   90.00
_cell.angle_gamma   90.00
#
_symmetry.space_group_name_H-M   'P 1'
#
loop_
_entity.id
_entity.type
_entity.pdbx_description
1 polymer ?
#
loop_
_entity_poly.entity_id
_entity_poly.type
_entity_poly.pdbx_seq_one_letter_code
_entity_poly.pdbx_strand_id
1 'polypeptide(L)'
;MKGQYAPFLMFRRLAALFVLGILGASCASKSAPTKEDVVSIPVVPYEPTWQCLDCSPEEKYVLEQLQDKTRITDRNALATIMGNIKQESKFYPNICEGGARVLYDDCHRGGYGLIQWTSTQRYLGLRYFSNKYGCDPSTLECQTRYMINENQFQKVLPEFEGGGQSISQYMVPAYYWLGWGIKGNREIYAYNYTNKLVLV
;
A
#
# COMPACT_ATOMS: atom_id res chain seq x y z
N MET A 1 -33.70 13.26 34.60
CA MET A 1 -34.41 12.01 34.28
C MET A 1 -33.38 10.92 34.14
N LYS A 2 -33.46 9.92 35.05
CA LYS A 2 -32.53 8.78 35.16
C LYS A 2 -32.98 7.68 34.19
N GLY A 3 -32.09 7.13 33.41
CA GLY A 3 -32.32 5.95 32.56
C GLY A 3 -31.23 4.93 32.79
N GLN A 4 -31.66 3.80 33.30
CA GLN A 4 -30.93 2.71 33.91
C GLN A 4 -30.20 1.83 32.90
N TYR A 5 -29.01 1.38 33.30
CA TYR A 5 -28.27 0.26 32.69
C TYR A 5 -28.83 -1.05 33.19
N ALA A 6 -29.05 -2.03 32.33
CA ALA A 6 -29.29 -3.41 32.65
C ALA A 6 -28.14 -4.29 32.17
N PRO A 7 -27.62 -5.20 33.01
CA PRO A 7 -26.56 -6.12 32.60
C PRO A 7 -27.16 -7.43 32.08
N PHE A 8 -26.61 -7.94 30.96
CA PHE A 8 -26.97 -9.25 30.45
C PHE A 8 -26.00 -10.31 30.96
N LEU A 9 -26.61 -11.29 31.62
CA LEU A 9 -25.99 -12.41 32.35
C LEU A 9 -25.40 -13.48 31.41
N MET A 10 -24.26 -14.01 31.89
CA MET A 10 -23.62 -15.27 31.50
C MET A 10 -24.58 -16.47 31.45
N PHE A 11 -24.41 -17.30 30.42
CA PHE A 11 -24.76 -18.74 30.53
C PHE A 11 -23.55 -19.61 30.16
N ARG A 12 -22.96 -20.15 31.21
CA ARG A 12 -22.08 -21.33 31.18
C ARG A 12 -22.96 -22.57 30.98
N ARG A 13 -22.62 -23.46 30.07
CA ARG A 13 -22.97 -24.86 30.14
C ARG A 13 -21.73 -25.72 29.88
N LEU A 14 -21.25 -26.32 30.98
CA LEU A 14 -20.41 -27.50 30.96
C LEU A 14 -21.28 -28.70 30.57
N ALA A 15 -20.77 -29.57 29.72
CA ALA A 15 -21.17 -30.96 29.64
C ALA A 15 -19.92 -31.82 29.48
N ALA A 16 -19.53 -32.47 30.54
CA ALA A 16 -18.57 -33.55 30.56
C ALA A 16 -19.25 -34.84 30.16
N LEU A 17 -18.69 -35.56 29.19
CA LEU A 17 -19.04 -36.94 28.92
C LEU A 17 -17.77 -37.78 28.96
N PHE A 18 -17.66 -38.57 30.04
CA PHE A 18 -16.77 -39.71 30.18
C PHE A 18 -17.24 -40.84 29.29
N VAL A 19 -16.36 -41.40 28.48
CA VAL A 19 -16.56 -42.77 27.95
C VAL A 19 -15.28 -43.54 28.20
N LEU A 20 -15.42 -44.51 29.10
CA LEU A 20 -14.48 -45.63 29.31
C LEU A 20 -14.57 -46.59 28.13
N GLY A 21 -13.45 -47.17 27.76
CA GLY A 21 -13.55 -48.50 27.31
C GLY A 21 -12.62 -48.97 26.24
N ILE A 22 -11.82 -49.91 26.62
CA ILE A 22 -11.35 -51.10 25.92
C ILE A 22 -9.96 -51.00 25.31
N LEU A 23 -9.01 -51.54 26.05
CA LEU A 23 -7.71 -52.03 25.61
C LEU A 23 -7.89 -53.24 24.66
N GLY A 24 -7.58 -53.04 23.40
CA GLY A 24 -7.40 -54.07 22.43
C GLY A 24 -5.94 -54.13 21.98
N ALA A 25 -5.20 -55.12 22.48
CA ALA A 25 -3.86 -55.39 21.98
C ALA A 25 -3.98 -55.95 20.56
N SER A 26 -3.49 -55.20 19.55
CA SER A 26 -3.42 -55.69 18.18
C SER A 26 -1.94 -55.73 17.76
N CYS A 27 -1.55 -56.90 17.29
CA CYS A 27 -0.21 -57.22 16.82
C CYS A 27 0.26 -56.25 15.73
N ALA A 28 1.46 -55.68 15.95
CA ALA A 28 2.14 -54.86 14.98
C ALA A 28 2.59 -55.70 13.77
N SER A 29 1.91 -55.52 12.66
CA SER A 29 2.40 -55.91 11.37
C SER A 29 3.37 -54.84 10.88
N LYS A 30 4.66 -55.17 10.64
CA LYS A 30 5.63 -54.30 10.01
C LYS A 30 5.20 -54.07 8.56
N SER A 31 4.59 -52.92 8.30
CA SER A 31 4.38 -52.46 6.93
C SER A 31 5.71 -51.93 6.36
N ALA A 32 5.96 -52.26 5.10
CA ALA A 32 7.10 -51.80 4.31
C ALA A 32 7.12 -50.25 4.22
N PRO A 33 8.32 -49.65 3.98
CA PRO A 33 8.41 -48.18 3.88
C PRO A 33 7.56 -47.71 2.70
N THR A 34 6.55 -46.93 3.01
CA THR A 34 5.78 -46.17 2.04
C THR A 34 6.68 -45.15 1.37
N LYS A 35 6.55 -45.04 0.04
CA LYS A 35 7.17 -44.01 -0.78
C LYS A 35 7.02 -42.66 -0.06
N GLU A 36 8.13 -41.97 0.11
CA GLU A 36 8.12 -40.58 0.59
C GLU A 36 7.14 -39.79 -0.26
N ASP A 37 6.10 -39.28 0.38
CA ASP A 37 5.22 -38.28 -0.22
C ASP A 37 6.08 -37.05 -0.52
N VAL A 38 6.45 -36.88 -1.79
CA VAL A 38 7.09 -35.68 -2.28
C VAL A 38 6.07 -34.55 -2.07
N VAL A 39 6.25 -33.79 -0.99
CA VAL A 39 5.49 -32.58 -0.74
C VAL A 39 5.79 -31.65 -1.92
N SER A 40 4.87 -31.61 -2.87
CA SER A 40 4.92 -30.64 -3.95
C SER A 40 4.76 -29.26 -3.36
N ILE A 41 5.87 -28.53 -3.25
CA ILE A 41 5.82 -27.09 -2.91
C ILE A 41 4.96 -26.42 -3.99
N PRO A 42 3.84 -25.77 -3.63
CA PRO A 42 3.05 -25.06 -4.61
C PRO A 42 3.96 -24.03 -5.31
N VAL A 43 4.13 -24.19 -6.62
CA VAL A 43 4.81 -23.17 -7.44
C VAL A 43 3.87 -21.96 -7.45
N VAL A 44 4.20 -20.94 -6.66
CA VAL A 44 3.54 -19.64 -6.76
C VAL A 44 3.86 -19.11 -8.16
N PRO A 45 2.86 -18.81 -9.00
CA PRO A 45 3.12 -18.23 -10.31
C PRO A 45 3.95 -16.96 -10.14
N TYR A 46 5.05 -16.87 -10.89
CA TYR A 46 5.85 -15.65 -10.95
C TYR A 46 5.04 -14.60 -11.72
N GLU A 47 4.55 -13.60 -11.00
CA GLU A 47 3.90 -12.46 -11.62
C GLU A 47 4.99 -11.44 -12.02
N PRO A 48 5.14 -11.15 -13.32
CA PRO A 48 6.15 -10.20 -13.76
C PRO A 48 5.90 -8.82 -13.18
N THR A 49 6.96 -8.19 -12.70
CA THR A 49 6.91 -6.87 -12.07
C THR A 49 7.77 -5.84 -12.81
N TRP A 50 7.39 -4.58 -12.73
CA TRP A 50 8.19 -3.49 -13.27
C TRP A 50 9.28 -3.08 -12.31
N GLN A 51 10.51 -3.01 -12.81
CA GLN A 51 11.65 -2.49 -12.08
C GLN A 51 12.20 -1.23 -12.76
N CYS A 52 12.78 -0.34 -11.96
CA CYS A 52 13.48 0.85 -12.42
C CYS A 52 14.94 0.76 -11.99
N LEU A 53 15.83 0.33 -12.89
CA LEU A 53 17.24 0.08 -12.55
C LEU A 53 17.98 1.38 -12.18
N ASP A 54 17.69 2.48 -12.90
CA ASP A 54 18.36 3.79 -12.75
C ASP A 54 17.61 4.75 -11.81
N CYS A 55 16.63 4.26 -11.06
CA CYS A 55 15.89 5.05 -10.08
C CYS A 55 16.62 5.13 -8.74
N SER A 56 16.35 6.20 -7.97
CA SER A 56 16.84 6.31 -6.59
C SER A 56 16.20 5.24 -5.70
N PRO A 57 16.76 4.98 -4.51
CA PRO A 57 16.16 4.05 -3.55
C PRO A 57 14.71 4.41 -3.19
N GLU A 58 14.41 5.70 -3.05
CA GLU A 58 13.08 6.19 -2.73
C GLU A 58 12.08 5.96 -3.88
N GLU A 59 12.51 6.19 -5.11
CA GLU A 59 11.71 5.91 -6.31
C GLU A 59 11.42 4.41 -6.43
N LYS A 60 12.43 3.56 -6.24
CA LYS A 60 12.27 2.09 -6.24
C LYS A 60 11.31 1.62 -5.17
N TYR A 61 11.46 2.12 -3.95
CA TYR A 61 10.57 1.79 -2.84
C TYR A 61 9.10 2.11 -3.16
N VAL A 62 8.82 3.32 -3.65
CA VAL A 62 7.44 3.71 -3.99
C VAL A 62 6.89 2.84 -5.12
N LEU A 63 7.68 2.54 -6.15
CA LEU A 63 7.29 1.68 -7.26
C LEU A 63 6.92 0.26 -6.78
N GLU A 64 7.75 -0.33 -5.92
CA GLU A 64 7.49 -1.64 -5.29
C GLU A 64 6.20 -1.61 -4.48
N GLN A 65 6.02 -0.61 -3.61
CA GLN A 65 4.80 -0.51 -2.79
C GLN A 65 3.53 -0.31 -3.64
N LEU A 66 3.57 0.42 -4.75
CA LEU A 66 2.44 0.53 -5.67
C LEU A 66 2.05 -0.83 -6.23
N GLN A 67 3.01 -1.64 -6.69
CA GLN A 67 2.76 -2.97 -7.23
C GLN A 67 2.32 -3.97 -6.17
N ASP A 68 2.93 -3.95 -4.98
CA ASP A 68 2.60 -4.87 -3.89
C ASP A 68 1.24 -4.62 -3.23
N LYS A 69 0.80 -3.37 -3.19
CA LYS A 69 -0.39 -2.95 -2.41
C LYS A 69 -1.58 -2.57 -3.27
N THR A 70 -1.43 -2.61 -4.59
CA THR A 70 -2.50 -2.38 -5.56
C THR A 70 -2.45 -3.44 -6.66
N ARG A 71 -3.41 -3.42 -7.57
CA ARG A 71 -3.43 -4.29 -8.77
C ARG A 71 -2.95 -3.55 -10.02
N ILE A 72 -2.16 -2.49 -9.86
CA ILE A 72 -1.63 -1.73 -10.99
C ILE A 72 -0.49 -2.52 -11.63
N THR A 73 -0.73 -3.07 -12.81
CA THR A 73 0.26 -3.80 -13.62
C THR A 73 0.67 -3.04 -14.90
N ASP A 74 -0.06 -1.99 -15.24
CA ASP A 74 0.19 -1.20 -16.43
C ASP A 74 1.39 -0.26 -16.26
N ARG A 75 2.36 -0.35 -17.18
CA ARG A 75 3.58 0.49 -17.17
C ARG A 75 3.27 1.99 -17.20
N ASN A 76 2.32 2.42 -18.04
CA ASN A 76 1.99 3.83 -18.19
C ASN A 76 1.28 4.36 -16.95
N ALA A 77 0.45 3.54 -16.27
CA ALA A 77 -0.18 3.88 -15.01
C ALA A 77 0.87 4.12 -13.92
N LEU A 78 1.78 3.17 -13.70
CA LEU A 78 2.88 3.30 -12.75
C LEU A 78 3.75 4.52 -13.07
N ALA A 79 4.17 4.67 -14.32
CA ALA A 79 4.97 5.80 -14.78
C ALA A 79 4.27 7.14 -14.55
N THR A 80 2.94 7.21 -14.74
CA THR A 80 2.16 8.44 -14.49
C THR A 80 2.12 8.78 -13.01
N ILE A 81 1.88 7.82 -12.13
CA ILE A 81 1.91 8.04 -10.68
C ILE A 81 3.30 8.52 -10.24
N MET A 82 4.36 7.83 -10.67
CA MET A 82 5.75 8.19 -10.35
C MET A 82 6.11 9.60 -10.87
N GLY A 83 5.69 9.94 -12.10
CA GLY A 83 5.91 11.27 -12.68
C GLY A 83 5.24 12.39 -11.91
N ASN A 84 4.04 12.13 -11.40
CA ASN A 84 3.32 13.08 -10.54
C ASN A 84 4.02 13.27 -9.20
N ILE A 85 4.43 12.20 -8.52
CA ILE A 85 5.20 12.28 -7.25
C ILE A 85 6.52 13.04 -7.48
N LYS A 86 7.20 12.78 -8.60
CA LYS A 86 8.45 13.50 -8.95
C LYS A 86 8.24 15.01 -9.04
N GLN A 87 7.13 15.44 -9.61
CA GLN A 87 6.79 16.87 -9.71
C GLN A 87 6.50 17.48 -8.34
N GLU A 88 5.81 16.74 -7.45
CA GLU A 88 5.41 17.25 -6.14
C GLU A 88 6.60 17.42 -5.18
N SER A 89 7.43 16.40 -5.06
CA SER A 89 8.42 16.33 -3.98
C SER A 89 9.80 15.83 -4.40
N LYS A 90 9.98 15.37 -5.63
CA LYS A 90 11.16 14.57 -6.03
C LYS A 90 11.38 13.35 -5.12
N PHE A 91 10.29 12.78 -4.59
CA PHE A 91 10.27 11.66 -3.63
C PHE A 91 10.82 11.99 -2.23
N TYR A 92 10.96 13.24 -1.90
CA TYR A 92 11.37 13.64 -0.56
C TYR A 92 10.17 13.66 0.40
N PRO A 93 10.14 12.79 1.43
CA PRO A 93 9.00 12.73 2.36
C PRO A 93 8.97 13.88 3.36
N ASN A 94 10.11 14.49 3.64
CA ASN A 94 10.25 15.57 4.61
C ASN A 94 10.36 16.97 3.98
N ILE A 95 9.78 17.16 2.78
CA ILE A 95 9.81 18.46 2.10
C ILE A 95 8.53 19.25 2.40
N CYS A 96 8.70 20.47 2.89
CA CYS A 96 7.66 21.49 3.04
C CYS A 96 7.61 22.39 1.81
N GLU A 97 6.46 23.01 1.54
CA GLU A 97 6.32 23.97 0.45
C GLU A 97 7.40 25.07 0.54
N GLY A 98 7.98 25.40 -0.60
CA GLY A 98 9.15 26.30 -0.66
C GLY A 98 10.49 25.57 -0.58
N GLY A 99 10.49 24.23 -0.41
CA GLY A 99 11.68 23.37 -0.52
C GLY A 99 12.42 23.09 0.78
N ALA A 100 11.95 23.60 1.92
CA ALA A 100 12.57 23.30 3.22
C ALA A 100 12.42 21.81 3.57
N ARG A 101 13.52 21.21 4.07
CA ARG A 101 13.53 19.80 4.54
C ARG A 101 13.35 19.81 6.06
N VAL A 102 12.13 19.52 6.51
CA VAL A 102 11.72 19.62 7.91
C VAL A 102 10.88 18.40 8.32
N LEU A 103 10.74 18.19 9.62
CA LEU A 103 9.81 17.19 10.13
C LEU A 103 8.35 17.64 9.91
N TYR A 104 7.42 16.70 9.97
CA TYR A 104 6.00 16.96 9.76
C TYR A 104 5.49 18.11 10.65
N ASP A 105 5.83 18.10 11.93
CA ASP A 105 5.36 19.11 12.89
C ASP A 105 5.95 20.52 12.68
N ASP A 106 7.06 20.60 11.95
CA ASP A 106 7.76 21.86 11.66
C ASP A 106 7.32 22.51 10.33
N CYS A 107 6.47 21.82 9.55
CA CYS A 107 5.89 22.38 8.32
C CYS A 107 4.57 23.08 8.65
N HIS A 108 4.62 24.40 8.86
CA HIS A 108 3.48 25.15 9.38
C HIS A 108 2.53 25.70 8.31
N ARG A 109 2.86 25.57 7.02
CA ARG A 109 2.03 26.08 5.91
C ARG A 109 2.40 25.43 4.59
N GLY A 110 1.42 25.39 3.70
CA GLY A 110 1.59 24.85 2.36
C GLY A 110 1.54 23.34 2.31
N GLY A 111 2.04 22.76 1.22
CA GLY A 111 2.09 21.33 1.02
C GLY A 111 3.24 20.67 1.77
N TYR A 112 3.04 19.44 2.19
CA TYR A 112 4.06 18.63 2.86
C TYR A 112 4.22 17.26 2.24
N GLY A 113 5.45 16.81 2.15
CA GLY A 113 5.83 15.43 1.90
C GLY A 113 5.63 14.95 0.47
N LEU A 114 5.51 13.65 0.33
CA LEU A 114 5.64 12.89 -0.91
C LEU A 114 4.77 13.41 -2.06
N ILE A 115 3.53 13.79 -1.78
CA ILE A 115 2.59 14.34 -2.78
C ILE A 115 2.10 15.74 -2.44
N GLN A 116 2.83 16.46 -1.58
CA GLN A 116 2.51 17.83 -1.15
C GLN A 116 1.07 17.96 -0.64
N TRP A 117 0.73 17.21 0.42
CA TRP A 117 -0.59 17.34 1.06
C TRP A 117 -0.83 18.76 1.55
N THR A 118 -1.64 19.53 0.84
CA THR A 118 -1.86 20.96 1.09
C THR A 118 -3.16 21.22 1.86
N SER A 119 -4.24 20.49 1.55
CA SER A 119 -5.50 20.69 2.27
C SER A 119 -5.40 20.23 3.71
N THR A 120 -5.95 21.01 4.64
CA THR A 120 -5.95 20.68 6.07
C THR A 120 -6.44 19.26 6.35
N GLN A 121 -7.51 18.84 5.66
CA GLN A 121 -8.06 17.49 5.84
C GLN A 121 -7.05 16.39 5.46
N ARG A 122 -6.36 16.52 4.32
CA ARG A 122 -5.39 15.53 3.87
C ARG A 122 -4.12 15.56 4.71
N TYR A 123 -3.64 16.74 5.07
CA TYR A 123 -2.48 16.92 5.96
C TYR A 123 -2.73 16.29 7.33
N LEU A 124 -3.85 16.62 7.99
CA LEU A 124 -4.22 15.98 9.26
C LEU A 124 -4.51 14.48 9.10
N GLY A 125 -5.00 14.07 7.93
CA GLY A 125 -5.19 12.65 7.60
C GLY A 125 -3.89 11.85 7.72
N LEU A 126 -2.76 12.40 7.27
CA LEU A 126 -1.45 11.78 7.46
C LEU A 126 -1.11 11.63 8.96
N ARG A 127 -1.40 12.64 9.77
CA ARG A 127 -1.21 12.55 11.24
C ARG A 127 -2.08 11.45 11.87
N TYR A 128 -3.36 11.40 11.53
CA TYR A 128 -4.26 10.37 12.05
C TYR A 128 -3.83 8.97 11.63
N PHE A 129 -3.39 8.83 10.38
CA PHE A 129 -2.86 7.57 9.86
C PHE A 129 -1.59 7.15 10.61
N SER A 130 -0.63 8.06 10.79
CA SER A 130 0.61 7.79 11.49
C SER A 130 0.39 7.36 12.94
N ASN A 131 -0.50 8.03 13.66
CA ASN A 131 -0.86 7.66 15.02
C ASN A 131 -1.55 6.30 15.09
N LYS A 132 -2.46 6.01 14.15
CA LYS A 132 -3.18 4.73 14.09
C LYS A 132 -2.27 3.54 13.82
N TYR A 133 -1.27 3.71 12.98
CA TYR A 133 -0.41 2.62 12.52
C TYR A 133 1.01 2.65 13.11
N GLY A 134 1.29 3.57 14.02
CA GLY A 134 2.56 3.66 14.73
C GLY A 134 3.75 3.97 13.83
N CYS A 135 3.58 4.85 12.82
CA CYS A 135 4.67 5.24 11.92
C CYS A 135 4.97 6.75 12.00
N ASP A 136 6.19 7.16 11.64
CA ASP A 136 6.57 8.57 11.61
C ASP A 136 6.06 9.23 10.32
N PRO A 137 5.21 10.29 10.41
CA PRO A 137 4.66 10.99 9.25
C PRO A 137 5.70 11.69 8.38
N SER A 138 6.95 11.80 8.84
CA SER A 138 8.05 12.41 8.07
C SER A 138 8.83 11.38 7.24
N THR A 139 8.46 10.09 7.29
CA THR A 139 9.16 9.01 6.59
C THR A 139 8.49 8.66 5.27
N LEU A 140 9.29 8.17 4.33
CA LEU A 140 8.82 7.68 3.03
C LEU A 140 7.84 6.50 3.21
N GLU A 141 8.15 5.58 4.13
CA GLU A 141 7.31 4.42 4.41
C GLU A 141 5.90 4.83 4.86
N CYS A 142 5.81 5.67 5.89
CA CYS A 142 4.52 6.10 6.42
C CYS A 142 3.70 6.84 5.37
N GLN A 143 4.33 7.73 4.62
CA GLN A 143 3.68 8.54 3.59
C GLN A 143 3.25 7.72 2.37
N THR A 144 4.04 6.77 1.92
CA THR A 144 3.65 5.86 0.82
C THR A 144 2.46 5.01 1.22
N ARG A 145 2.46 4.47 2.43
CA ARG A 145 1.31 3.72 2.98
C ARG A 145 0.07 4.60 3.10
N TYR A 146 0.20 5.82 3.60
CA TYR A 146 -0.92 6.76 3.68
C TYR A 146 -1.44 7.12 2.29
N MET A 147 -0.56 7.48 1.36
CA MET A 147 -0.89 7.83 -0.02
C MET A 147 -1.74 6.77 -0.71
N ILE A 148 -1.34 5.50 -0.60
CA ILE A 148 -2.08 4.38 -1.21
C ILE A 148 -3.45 4.20 -0.54
N ASN A 149 -3.56 4.44 0.77
CA ASN A 149 -4.79 4.19 1.54
C ASN A 149 -5.69 5.42 1.71
N GLU A 150 -5.27 6.60 1.29
CA GLU A 150 -6.12 7.79 1.40
C GLU A 150 -7.32 7.74 0.45
N ASN A 151 -8.47 8.23 0.92
CA ASN A 151 -9.70 8.20 0.16
C ASN A 151 -9.58 8.82 -1.24
N GLN A 152 -8.73 9.85 -1.40
CA GLN A 152 -8.58 10.55 -2.67
C GLN A 152 -7.89 9.69 -3.72
N PHE A 153 -6.86 8.92 -3.33
CA PHE A 153 -6.22 7.95 -4.21
C PHE A 153 -7.15 6.77 -4.51
N GLN A 154 -7.81 6.25 -3.48
CA GLN A 154 -8.71 5.09 -3.61
C GLN A 154 -9.88 5.34 -4.57
N LYS A 155 -10.36 6.58 -4.71
CA LYS A 155 -11.41 6.94 -5.67
C LYS A 155 -10.98 6.80 -7.13
N VAL A 156 -9.71 7.03 -7.42
CA VAL A 156 -9.16 6.98 -8.79
C VAL A 156 -8.35 5.71 -9.07
N LEU A 157 -8.07 4.91 -8.04
CA LEU A 157 -7.30 3.68 -8.15
C LEU A 157 -7.85 2.70 -9.20
N PRO A 158 -9.18 2.48 -9.32
CA PRO A 158 -9.73 1.59 -10.34
C PRO A 158 -9.37 1.98 -11.78
N GLU A 159 -9.18 3.28 -12.05
CA GLU A 159 -8.78 3.76 -13.38
C GLU A 159 -7.32 3.40 -13.69
N PHE A 160 -6.44 3.44 -12.70
CA PHE A 160 -5.05 2.99 -12.84
C PHE A 160 -4.94 1.46 -12.92
N GLU A 161 -5.78 0.72 -12.20
CA GLU A 161 -5.82 -0.74 -12.22
C GLU A 161 -6.45 -1.30 -13.51
N GLY A 162 -7.26 -0.51 -14.21
CA GLY A 162 -7.92 -0.95 -15.45
C GLY A 162 -6.98 -1.24 -16.62
N GLY A 163 -5.79 -0.65 -16.62
CA GLY A 163 -4.75 -0.88 -17.63
C GLY A 163 -5.05 -0.33 -19.03
N GLY A 164 -4.07 -0.43 -19.91
CA GLY A 164 -4.22 -0.22 -21.35
C GLY A 164 -4.37 1.23 -21.84
N GLN A 165 -4.15 2.23 -20.97
CA GLN A 165 -4.30 3.63 -21.33
C GLN A 165 -2.93 4.28 -21.64
N SER A 166 -2.97 5.39 -22.40
CA SER A 166 -1.82 6.25 -22.61
C SER A 166 -1.52 7.08 -21.35
N ILE A 167 -0.30 7.61 -21.25
CA ILE A 167 0.08 8.53 -20.17
C ILE A 167 -0.88 9.74 -20.12
N SER A 168 -1.22 10.34 -21.27
CA SER A 168 -2.13 11.48 -21.30
C SER A 168 -3.53 11.15 -20.76
N GLN A 169 -4.02 9.93 -20.97
CA GLN A 169 -5.29 9.48 -20.39
C GLN A 169 -5.17 9.28 -18.88
N TYR A 170 -4.07 8.66 -18.39
CA TYR A 170 -3.83 8.51 -16.96
C TYR A 170 -3.57 9.84 -16.22
N MET A 171 -3.19 10.90 -16.92
CA MET A 171 -3.11 12.24 -16.32
C MET A 171 -4.47 12.76 -15.85
N VAL A 172 -5.60 12.23 -16.35
CA VAL A 172 -6.94 12.61 -15.91
C VAL A 172 -7.21 12.13 -14.47
N PRO A 173 -7.16 10.81 -14.15
CA PRO A 173 -7.30 10.36 -12.77
C PRO A 173 -6.21 10.93 -11.85
N ALA A 174 -4.98 11.13 -12.33
CA ALA A 174 -3.93 11.77 -11.57
C ALA A 174 -4.28 13.22 -11.17
N TYR A 175 -4.94 13.97 -12.04
CA TYR A 175 -5.46 15.29 -11.72
C TYR A 175 -6.52 15.24 -10.62
N TYR A 176 -7.48 14.34 -10.70
CA TYR A 176 -8.51 14.18 -9.67
C TYR A 176 -7.94 13.71 -8.32
N TRP A 177 -6.86 12.94 -8.35
CA TRP A 177 -6.14 12.54 -7.14
C TRP A 177 -5.43 13.71 -6.45
N LEU A 178 -4.64 14.48 -7.19
CA LEU A 178 -3.73 15.49 -6.65
C LEU A 178 -4.31 16.90 -6.60
N GLY A 179 -5.14 17.26 -7.59
CA GLY A 179 -5.81 18.56 -7.64
C GLY A 179 -4.86 19.74 -7.93
N TRP A 180 -3.84 19.55 -8.76
CA TRP A 180 -2.87 20.62 -9.05
C TRP A 180 -3.51 21.78 -9.84
N GLY A 181 -3.08 23.01 -9.53
CA GLY A 181 -3.44 24.20 -10.32
C GLY A 181 -2.60 24.33 -11.61
N ILE A 182 -1.33 23.94 -11.56
CA ILE A 182 -0.39 23.99 -12.68
C ILE A 182 0.12 22.58 -12.95
N LYS A 183 -0.01 22.11 -14.20
CA LYS A 183 0.43 20.76 -14.63
C LYS A 183 1.93 20.55 -14.41
N GLY A 184 2.77 21.57 -14.65
CA GLY A 184 4.22 21.46 -14.59
C GLY A 184 4.76 20.38 -15.52
N ASN A 185 5.81 19.69 -15.09
CA ASN A 185 6.50 18.66 -15.88
C ASN A 185 6.00 17.23 -15.61
N ARG A 186 4.82 17.04 -14.99
CA ARG A 186 4.30 15.73 -14.57
C ARG A 186 4.30 14.72 -15.71
N GLU A 187 3.77 15.11 -16.86
CA GLU A 187 3.68 14.24 -18.03
C GLU A 187 5.05 13.94 -18.63
N ILE A 188 5.96 14.91 -18.64
CA ILE A 188 7.36 14.70 -19.08
C ILE A 188 8.05 13.69 -18.16
N TYR A 189 7.86 13.82 -16.85
CA TYR A 189 8.41 12.85 -15.89
C TYR A 189 7.78 11.47 -16.07
N ALA A 190 6.49 11.38 -16.36
CA ALA A 190 5.83 10.11 -16.64
C ALA A 190 6.44 9.42 -17.87
N TYR A 191 6.64 10.13 -18.97
CA TYR A 191 7.35 9.59 -20.15
C TYR A 191 8.78 9.15 -19.82
N ASN A 192 9.50 9.91 -19.00
CA ASN A 192 10.84 9.52 -18.57
C ASN A 192 10.82 8.21 -17.76
N TYR A 193 9.83 8.02 -16.88
CA TYR A 193 9.67 6.74 -16.14
C TYR A 193 9.29 5.59 -17.06
N THR A 194 8.41 5.81 -18.05
CA THR A 194 8.09 4.76 -19.01
C THR A 194 9.35 4.20 -19.69
N ASN A 195 10.32 5.07 -20.01
CA ASN A 195 11.59 4.65 -20.63
C ASN A 195 12.54 3.92 -19.67
N LYS A 196 12.37 4.09 -18.34
CA LYS A 196 13.21 3.48 -17.31
C LYS A 196 12.64 2.17 -16.78
N LEU A 197 11.33 1.96 -16.91
CA LEU A 197 10.68 0.76 -16.39
C LEU A 197 10.92 -0.43 -17.31
N VAL A 198 11.48 -1.49 -16.76
CA VAL A 198 11.71 -2.78 -17.41
C VAL A 198 10.91 -3.87 -16.70
N LEU A 199 10.31 -4.76 -17.47
CA LEU A 199 9.58 -5.90 -16.95
C LEU A 199 10.56 -7.03 -16.61
N VAL A 200 10.48 -7.60 -15.42
CA VAL A 200 11.33 -8.68 -14.93
C VAL A 200 10.48 -9.79 -14.35
#